data_e789308faed70012ec3b1d82ff9f54e6
#
_entry.id   e789308faed70012ec3b1d82ff9f54e6
#
_cell.length_a   1.000
_cell.length_b   1.000
_cell.length_c   1.000
_cell.angle_alpha   90.00
_cell.angle_beta   90.00
_cell.angle_gamma   90.00
#
_symmetry.space_group_name_H-M   'P 1'
#
loop_
_entity.id
_entity.type
_entity.pdbx_description
1 polymer ?
#
loop_
_entity_poly.entity_id
_entity_poly.type
_entity_poly.pdbx_seq_one_letter_code
_entity_poly.pdbx_strand_id
1 'polypeptide(L)'
;LDQIQGILSEAADLMAAPPVIYQGDAVYGKVYQTMGKESQRPSYLRLVVGVAKDTGAVLNFLKEKVEPIYEESKGLQVTGAIFDGNSAISWNFWDSKEDMDAAVEKLQAALDSESESDLFDGSTLAYMGPVYAGKLFVDFNEGDTPN
;
A
#
# COMPACT_ATOMS: atom_id res chain seq x y z
N LEU A 1 5.24 -20.56 0.92
CA LEU A 1 6.33 -19.88 1.63
C LEU A 1 7.70 -20.45 1.27
N ASP A 2 7.86 -21.77 1.25
CA ASP A 2 9.14 -22.45 0.96
C ASP A 2 9.75 -22.09 -0.40
N GLN A 3 8.92 -21.92 -1.42
CA GLN A 3 9.39 -21.51 -2.76
C GLN A 3 9.92 -20.06 -2.78
N ILE A 4 9.26 -19.15 -2.05
CA ILE A 4 9.73 -17.76 -1.95
C ILE A 4 11.03 -17.68 -1.17
N GLN A 5 11.14 -18.44 -0.08
CA GLN A 5 12.38 -18.54 0.71
C GLN A 5 13.53 -19.12 -0.09
N GLY A 6 13.26 -20.12 -0.95
CA GLY A 6 14.24 -20.67 -1.88
C GLY A 6 14.77 -19.61 -2.86
N ILE A 7 13.89 -18.86 -3.51
CA ILE A 7 14.26 -17.78 -4.44
C ILE A 7 15.07 -16.69 -3.73
N LEU A 8 14.66 -16.29 -2.53
CA LEU A 8 15.37 -15.26 -1.75
C LEU A 8 16.75 -15.74 -1.30
N SER A 9 16.89 -17.04 -0.99
CA SER A 9 18.20 -17.63 -0.67
C SER A 9 19.13 -17.64 -1.87
N GLU A 10 18.62 -17.97 -3.07
CA GLU A 10 19.41 -17.92 -4.31
C GLU A 10 19.82 -16.50 -4.70
N ALA A 11 18.98 -15.50 -4.37
CA ALA A 11 19.25 -14.10 -4.63
C ALA A 11 20.06 -13.41 -3.52
N ALA A 12 20.43 -14.10 -2.45
CA ALA A 12 21.11 -13.51 -1.29
C ALA A 12 22.41 -12.78 -1.65
N ASP A 13 23.18 -13.33 -2.59
CA ASP A 13 24.45 -12.75 -3.06
C ASP A 13 24.25 -11.46 -3.89
N LEU A 14 23.04 -11.19 -4.34
CA LEU A 14 22.67 -9.98 -5.09
C LEU A 14 22.18 -8.85 -4.20
N MET A 15 21.96 -9.12 -2.91
CA MET A 15 21.40 -8.16 -1.97
C MET A 15 22.47 -7.66 -0.99
N ALA A 16 22.51 -6.36 -0.77
CA ALA A 16 23.41 -5.75 0.21
C ALA A 16 23.04 -6.05 1.68
N ALA A 17 21.80 -6.45 1.92
CA ALA A 17 21.26 -6.85 3.24
C ALA A 17 20.13 -7.87 3.05
N PRO A 18 19.82 -8.70 4.07
CA PRO A 18 18.66 -9.57 4.03
C PRO A 18 17.36 -8.79 3.78
N PRO A 19 16.40 -9.34 3.01
CA PRO A 19 15.13 -8.70 2.79
C PRO A 19 14.32 -8.64 4.09
N VAL A 20 13.58 -7.56 4.26
CA VAL A 20 12.55 -7.46 5.30
C VAL A 20 11.26 -8.02 4.73
N ILE A 21 10.67 -8.99 5.41
CA ILE A 21 9.43 -9.65 4.99
C ILE A 21 8.34 -9.28 5.99
N TYR A 22 7.24 -8.74 5.49
CA TYR A 22 6.02 -8.51 6.25
C TYR A 22 4.95 -9.49 5.79
N GLN A 23 4.30 -10.12 6.75
CA GLN A 23 3.25 -11.09 6.48
C GLN A 23 2.13 -10.92 7.51
N GLY A 24 0.92 -10.66 7.04
CA GLY A 24 -0.21 -10.46 7.94
C GLY A 24 -1.55 -10.55 7.21
N ASP A 25 -2.60 -10.35 7.97
CA ASP A 25 -3.95 -10.33 7.45
C ASP A 25 -4.21 -9.07 6.63
N ALA A 26 -4.84 -9.24 5.47
CA ALA A 26 -5.32 -8.12 4.68
C ALA A 26 -6.51 -7.46 5.40
N VAL A 27 -6.34 -6.20 5.79
CA VAL A 27 -7.35 -5.47 6.56
C VAL A 27 -8.10 -4.44 5.74
N TYR A 28 -7.53 -4.09 4.59
CA TYR A 28 -8.10 -3.15 3.63
C TYR A 28 -7.59 -3.47 2.22
N GLY A 29 -8.45 -3.34 1.24
CA GLY A 29 -8.09 -3.42 -0.17
C GLY A 29 -9.21 -2.89 -1.04
N LYS A 30 -8.85 -2.05 -2.04
CA LYS A 30 -9.82 -1.48 -2.97
C LYS A 30 -9.19 -1.27 -4.35
N VAL A 31 -9.94 -1.57 -5.39
CA VAL A 31 -9.59 -1.31 -6.77
C VAL A 31 -10.41 -0.11 -7.25
N TYR A 32 -9.71 0.90 -7.75
CA TYR A 32 -10.32 2.16 -8.19
C TYR A 32 -10.50 2.25 -9.70
N GLN A 33 -9.67 1.51 -10.44
CA GLN A 33 -9.78 1.45 -11.90
C GLN A 33 -10.06 0.01 -12.31
N THR A 34 -11.10 -0.17 -13.13
CA THR A 34 -11.37 -1.45 -13.76
C THR A 34 -10.23 -1.72 -14.75
N MET A 35 -9.37 -2.64 -14.42
CA MET A 35 -8.29 -3.04 -15.30
C MET A 35 -8.91 -3.80 -16.47
N GLY A 36 -8.99 -3.15 -17.64
CA GLY A 36 -9.36 -3.81 -18.88
C GLY A 36 -8.36 -4.94 -19.21
N LYS A 37 -8.71 -5.81 -20.16
CA LYS A 37 -7.85 -6.93 -20.61
C LYS A 37 -6.46 -6.51 -21.10
N GLU A 38 -6.27 -5.22 -21.40
CA GLU A 38 -4.99 -4.56 -21.66
C GLU A 38 -4.65 -3.67 -20.45
N SER A 39 -4.40 -4.29 -19.31
CA SER A 39 -4.06 -3.56 -18.09
C SER A 39 -2.81 -2.71 -18.32
N GLN A 40 -2.96 -1.40 -18.19
CA GLN A 40 -1.81 -0.53 -18.02
C GLN A 40 -1.02 -1.02 -16.81
N ARG A 41 0.28 -1.21 -16.97
CA ARG A 41 1.12 -1.57 -15.82
C ARG A 41 1.11 -0.41 -14.85
N PRO A 42 0.97 -0.67 -13.52
CA PRO A 42 1.19 0.40 -12.55
C PRO A 42 2.53 1.06 -12.85
N SER A 43 2.55 2.38 -12.96
CA SER A 43 3.76 3.13 -13.26
C SER A 43 4.52 3.52 -12.02
N TYR A 44 3.81 3.76 -10.92
CA TYR A 44 4.38 4.17 -9.64
C TYR A 44 3.77 3.42 -8.48
N LEU A 45 4.63 3.05 -7.53
CA LEU A 45 4.27 2.45 -6.24
C LEU A 45 4.60 3.42 -5.11
N ARG A 46 3.69 3.54 -4.16
CA ARG A 46 3.96 4.06 -2.83
C ARG A 46 3.71 2.96 -1.80
N LEU A 47 4.70 2.67 -0.98
CA LEU A 47 4.64 1.74 0.15
C LEU A 47 4.89 2.53 1.43
N VAL A 48 4.03 2.38 2.42
CA VAL A 48 4.21 3.01 3.74
C VAL A 48 4.25 1.93 4.80
N VAL A 49 5.20 2.07 5.72
CA VAL A 49 5.36 1.18 6.86
C VAL A 49 5.43 2.01 8.13
N GLY A 50 4.65 1.64 9.14
CA GLY A 50 4.66 2.26 10.45
C GLY A 50 4.37 1.23 11.55
N VAL A 51 4.67 1.58 12.79
CA VAL A 51 4.29 0.77 13.95
C VAL A 51 3.06 1.41 14.60
N ALA A 52 1.91 0.78 14.46
CA ALA A 52 0.66 1.28 15.03
C ALA A 52 0.68 1.16 16.56
N LYS A 53 0.27 2.24 17.24
CA LYS A 53 -0.02 2.19 18.69
C LYS A 53 -1.29 1.41 18.97
N ASP A 54 -2.28 1.59 18.08
CA ASP A 54 -3.55 0.88 18.06
C ASP A 54 -3.94 0.61 16.60
N THR A 55 -3.99 -0.65 16.22
CA THR A 55 -4.31 -1.07 14.85
C THR A 55 -5.75 -0.70 14.44
N GLY A 56 -6.69 -0.70 15.41
CA GLY A 56 -8.06 -0.25 15.19
C GLY A 56 -8.14 1.24 14.88
N ALA A 57 -7.40 2.08 15.61
CA ALA A 57 -7.31 3.51 15.35
C ALA A 57 -6.72 3.81 13.96
N VAL A 58 -5.64 3.10 13.58
CA VAL A 58 -5.05 3.24 12.24
C VAL A 58 -6.02 2.81 11.14
N LEU A 59 -6.77 1.72 11.34
CA LEU A 59 -7.77 1.27 10.38
C LEU A 59 -8.93 2.27 10.23
N ASN A 60 -9.39 2.85 11.34
CA ASN A 60 -10.42 3.89 11.32
C ASN A 60 -9.92 5.15 10.60
N PHE A 61 -8.69 5.60 10.90
CA PHE A 61 -8.06 6.71 10.19
C PHE A 61 -8.01 6.44 8.67
N LEU A 62 -7.60 5.25 8.28
CA LEU A 62 -7.55 4.85 6.88
C LEU A 62 -8.92 4.96 6.21
N LYS A 63 -9.98 4.44 6.85
CA LYS A 63 -11.35 4.45 6.29
C LYS A 63 -11.98 5.84 6.29
N GLU A 64 -11.79 6.61 7.35
CA GLU A 64 -12.50 7.89 7.53
C GLU A 64 -11.79 9.08 6.90
N LYS A 65 -10.46 9.06 6.84
CA LYS A 65 -9.65 10.20 6.38
C LYS A 65 -8.92 9.92 5.07
N VAL A 66 -8.38 8.72 4.90
CA VAL A 66 -7.55 8.38 3.75
C VAL A 66 -8.39 7.91 2.55
N GLU A 67 -9.38 7.05 2.78
CA GLU A 67 -10.22 6.52 1.70
C GLU A 67 -10.94 7.61 0.89
N PRO A 68 -11.54 8.66 1.48
CA PRO A 68 -12.11 9.75 0.70
C PRO A 68 -11.12 10.46 -0.21
N ILE A 69 -9.86 10.62 0.24
CA ILE A 69 -8.79 11.20 -0.58
C ILE A 69 -8.50 10.29 -1.78
N TYR A 70 -8.45 8.99 -1.56
CA TYR A 70 -8.24 8.01 -2.63
C TYR A 70 -9.38 8.01 -3.65
N GLU A 71 -10.63 8.13 -3.21
CA GLU A 71 -11.79 8.19 -4.09
C GLU A 71 -11.80 9.42 -5.02
N GLU A 72 -11.25 10.53 -4.57
CA GLU A 72 -11.10 11.75 -5.35
C GLU A 72 -9.80 11.80 -6.17
N SER A 73 -8.89 10.87 -5.93
CA SER A 73 -7.56 10.90 -6.56
C SER A 73 -7.60 10.38 -7.98
N LYS A 74 -6.99 11.14 -8.89
CA LYS A 74 -6.77 10.70 -10.25
C LYS A 74 -5.63 9.67 -10.30
N GLY A 75 -5.73 8.71 -11.21
CA GLY A 75 -4.65 7.79 -11.51
C GLY A 75 -4.37 6.72 -10.46
N LEU A 76 -5.13 6.67 -9.36
CA LEU A 76 -5.03 5.58 -8.41
C LEU A 76 -5.65 4.32 -9.00
N GLN A 77 -4.89 3.23 -9.05
CA GLN A 77 -5.32 1.96 -9.61
C GLN A 77 -5.85 1.02 -8.52
N VAL A 78 -5.02 0.76 -7.53
CA VAL A 78 -5.32 -0.16 -6.44
C VAL A 78 -4.59 0.27 -5.17
N THR A 79 -5.22 0.01 -4.04
CA THR A 79 -4.61 0.18 -2.71
C THR A 79 -4.86 -1.06 -1.87
N GLY A 80 -3.98 -1.29 -0.90
CA GLY A 80 -4.17 -2.32 0.10
C GLY A 80 -3.39 -2.02 1.37
N ALA A 81 -3.80 -2.69 2.45
CA ALA A 81 -3.08 -2.65 3.71
C ALA A 81 -3.16 -4.00 4.44
N ILE A 82 -2.08 -4.31 5.14
CA ILE A 82 -1.98 -5.45 6.05
C ILE A 82 -1.50 -4.98 7.42
N PHE A 83 -1.80 -5.77 8.44
CA PHE A 83 -1.09 -5.71 9.71
C PHE A 83 -0.27 -6.98 9.91
N ASP A 84 1.00 -6.80 10.33
CA ASP A 84 1.90 -7.84 10.83
C ASP A 84 2.22 -7.50 12.29
N GLY A 85 1.46 -8.07 13.22
CA GLY A 85 1.42 -7.59 14.60
C GLY A 85 0.96 -6.12 14.65
N ASN A 86 1.82 -5.26 15.20
CA ASN A 86 1.59 -3.81 15.22
C ASN A 86 2.19 -3.09 14.00
N SER A 87 2.90 -3.78 13.13
CA SER A 87 3.39 -3.18 11.88
C SER A 87 2.23 -2.97 10.93
N ALA A 88 1.98 -1.73 10.57
CA ALA A 88 0.98 -1.32 9.58
C ALA A 88 1.69 -1.08 8.25
N ILE A 89 1.31 -1.82 7.22
CA ILE A 89 1.89 -1.72 5.90
C ILE A 89 0.78 -1.40 4.92
N SER A 90 0.93 -0.31 4.15
CA SER A 90 0.00 0.03 3.07
C SER A 90 0.74 0.25 1.76
N TRP A 91 0.09 -0.08 0.66
CA TRP A 91 0.62 0.14 -0.68
C TRP A 91 -0.44 0.72 -1.60
N ASN A 92 0.03 1.51 -2.55
CA ASN A 92 -0.80 2.14 -3.56
C ASN A 92 -0.08 2.08 -4.91
N PHE A 93 -0.82 1.76 -5.96
CA PHE A 93 -0.32 1.81 -7.33
C PHE A 93 -0.99 2.93 -8.11
N TRP A 94 -0.21 3.68 -8.87
CA TRP A 94 -0.60 4.90 -9.56
C TRP A 94 -0.23 4.86 -11.05
N ASP A 95 -1.00 5.54 -11.89
CA ASP A 95 -0.71 5.68 -13.31
C ASP A 95 0.56 6.50 -13.56
N SER A 96 0.79 7.52 -12.71
CA SER A 96 1.94 8.43 -12.85
C SER A 96 2.46 8.91 -11.50
N LYS A 97 3.69 9.45 -11.53
CA LYS A 97 4.29 10.10 -10.37
C LYS A 97 3.51 11.36 -9.98
N GLU A 98 3.06 12.13 -10.97
CA GLU A 98 2.33 13.38 -10.78
C GLU A 98 1.00 13.15 -10.05
N ASP A 99 0.25 12.12 -10.43
CA ASP A 99 -1.01 11.76 -9.78
C ASP A 99 -0.74 11.30 -8.33
N MET A 100 0.32 10.52 -8.11
CA MET A 100 0.74 10.11 -6.78
C MET A 100 1.13 11.31 -5.91
N ASP A 101 1.97 12.22 -6.40
CA ASP A 101 2.45 13.38 -5.65
C ASP A 101 1.28 14.27 -5.21
N ALA A 102 0.30 14.51 -6.10
CA ALA A 102 -0.90 15.29 -5.80
C ALA A 102 -1.76 14.67 -4.67
N ALA A 103 -1.81 13.34 -4.61
CA ALA A 103 -2.50 12.65 -3.53
C ALA A 103 -1.69 12.67 -2.23
N VAL A 104 -0.36 12.51 -2.30
CA VAL A 104 0.53 12.51 -1.13
C VAL A 104 0.43 13.80 -0.34
N GLU A 105 0.31 14.96 -0.98
CA GLU A 105 0.13 16.24 -0.29
C GLU A 105 -1.15 16.23 0.58
N LYS A 106 -2.26 15.71 0.06
CA LYS A 106 -3.52 15.59 0.82
C LYS A 106 -3.42 14.56 1.95
N LEU A 107 -2.77 13.42 1.68
CA LEU A 107 -2.55 12.36 2.66
C LEU A 107 -1.69 12.84 3.83
N GLN A 108 -0.64 13.63 3.54
CA GLN A 108 0.20 14.21 4.57
C GLN A 108 -0.59 15.21 5.43
N ALA A 109 -1.36 16.09 4.80
CA ALA A 109 -2.22 17.03 5.53
C ALA A 109 -3.26 16.32 6.43
N ALA A 110 -3.82 15.19 5.97
CA ALA A 110 -4.73 14.38 6.79
C ALA A 110 -4.01 13.75 7.98
N LEU A 111 -2.81 13.21 7.78
CA LEU A 111 -1.99 12.64 8.85
C LEU A 111 -1.57 13.69 9.87
N ASP A 112 -1.14 14.88 9.41
CA ASP A 112 -0.76 15.99 10.28
C ASP A 112 -1.95 16.48 11.13
N SER A 113 -3.19 16.42 10.59
CA SER A 113 -4.39 16.84 11.31
C SER A 113 -4.77 15.92 12.47
N GLU A 114 -4.43 14.65 12.39
CA GLU A 114 -4.71 13.64 13.45
C GLU A 114 -3.53 13.49 14.42
N SER A 115 -2.42 14.17 14.19
CA SER A 115 -1.15 13.94 14.88
C SER A 115 -0.61 12.53 14.63
N GLU A 116 0.36 12.39 13.73
CA GLU A 116 1.00 11.10 13.41
C GLU A 116 1.45 10.36 14.66
N SER A 117 1.90 11.11 15.67
CA SER A 117 2.35 10.57 16.96
C SER A 117 1.23 9.92 17.79
N ASP A 118 -0.04 10.18 17.51
CA ASP A 118 -1.16 9.52 18.20
C ASP A 118 -1.49 8.17 17.58
N LEU A 119 -1.25 8.02 16.29
CA LEU A 119 -1.51 6.79 15.53
C LEU A 119 -0.33 5.82 15.53
N PHE A 120 0.89 6.34 15.43
CA PHE A 120 2.09 5.54 15.24
C PHE A 120 3.12 5.74 16.36
N ASP A 121 3.88 4.68 16.63
CA ASP A 121 5.04 4.70 17.52
C ASP A 121 6.28 5.04 16.68
N GLY A 122 6.70 6.30 16.75
CA GLY A 122 7.71 6.87 15.86
C GLY A 122 7.13 7.34 14.53
N SER A 123 8.02 7.72 13.62
CA SER A 123 7.63 8.20 12.28
C SER A 123 7.37 7.03 11.34
N THR A 124 6.43 7.23 10.43
CA THR A 124 6.21 6.30 9.32
C THR A 124 7.33 6.41 8.27
N LEU A 125 7.63 5.30 7.60
CA LEU A 125 8.56 5.25 6.48
C LEU A 125 7.79 5.10 5.18
N ALA A 126 8.05 5.97 4.21
CA ALA A 126 7.45 5.89 2.89
C ALA A 126 8.51 5.60 1.83
N TYR A 127 8.25 4.58 1.03
CA TYR A 127 9.05 4.22 -0.14
C TYR A 127 8.23 4.52 -1.39
N MET A 128 8.80 5.26 -2.33
CA MET A 128 8.13 5.65 -3.56
C MET A 128 9.06 5.46 -4.74
N GLY A 129 8.52 4.91 -5.83
CA GLY A 129 9.35 4.71 -7.03
C GLY A 129 8.59 4.13 -8.21
N PRO A 130 9.24 4.14 -9.38
CA PRO A 130 8.68 3.52 -10.57
C PRO A 130 8.65 2.00 -10.41
N VAL A 131 7.63 1.40 -11.00
CA VAL A 131 7.48 -0.05 -11.09
C VAL A 131 8.17 -0.54 -12.36
N TYR A 132 9.30 -1.24 -12.22
CA TYR A 132 10.06 -1.77 -13.34
C TYR A 132 9.55 -3.11 -13.85
N ALA A 133 9.03 -3.94 -12.94
CA ALA A 133 8.43 -5.23 -13.26
C ALA A 133 7.30 -5.53 -12.29
N GLY A 134 6.20 -6.04 -12.82
CA GLY A 134 5.07 -6.44 -12.00
C GLY A 134 3.99 -7.09 -12.86
N LYS A 135 3.25 -8.00 -12.26
CA LYS A 135 2.04 -8.56 -12.83
C LYS A 135 1.00 -8.59 -11.73
N LEU A 136 -0.12 -7.95 -11.99
CA LEU A 136 -1.25 -8.01 -11.09
C LEU A 136 -2.17 -9.16 -11.53
N PHE A 137 -2.38 -10.10 -10.63
CA PHE A 137 -3.31 -11.20 -10.80
C PHE A 137 -4.56 -10.86 -9.98
N VAL A 138 -5.55 -10.27 -10.62
CA VAL A 138 -6.81 -9.95 -9.97
C VAL A 138 -7.91 -10.51 -10.83
N ASP A 139 -8.45 -11.67 -10.43
CA ASP A 139 -9.72 -12.18 -10.92
C ASP A 139 -10.82 -11.66 -9.99
N PHE A 140 -11.39 -10.52 -10.33
CA PHE A 140 -12.66 -10.12 -9.73
C PHE A 140 -13.79 -10.77 -10.51
N ASN A 141 -14.41 -11.77 -9.94
CA ASN A 141 -15.75 -12.16 -10.37
C ASN A 141 -16.69 -10.99 -9.99
N GLU A 142 -17.46 -10.51 -10.95
CA GLU A 142 -18.55 -9.56 -10.71
C GLU A 142 -19.49 -10.14 -9.64
N GLY A 143 -19.30 -9.76 -8.40
CA GLY A 143 -20.09 -10.28 -7.27
C GLY A 143 -19.38 -10.19 -5.91
N ASP A 144 -18.07 -10.15 -5.88
CA ASP A 144 -17.29 -10.05 -4.65
C ASP A 144 -16.91 -8.58 -4.33
N THR A 145 -17.91 -7.73 -4.12
CA THR A 145 -17.69 -6.50 -3.35
C THR A 145 -17.77 -6.89 -1.88
N PRO A 146 -16.67 -6.78 -1.11
CA PRO A 146 -16.76 -6.92 0.35
C PRO A 146 -17.67 -5.83 0.89
N ASN A 147 -18.71 -6.26 1.59
CA ASN A 147 -19.59 -5.37 2.36
C ASN A 147 -18.80 -4.66 3.46
#